data_bb176e1e8e6612dcd045ba09985ca5f5
#
_entry.id   bb176e1e8e6612dcd045ba09985ca5f5
#
_cell.length_a   1.000
_cell.length_b   1.000
_cell.length_c   1.000
_cell.angle_alpha   90.00
_cell.angle_beta   90.00
_cell.angle_gamma   90.00
#
_symmetry.space_group_name_H-M   'P 1'
#
loop_
_entity.id
_entity.type
_entity.pdbx_description
1 polymer ?
#
loop_
_entity_poly.entity_id
_entity_poly.type
_entity_poly.pdbx_seq_one_letter_code
_entity_poly.pdbx_strand_id
1 'polypeptide(L)'
;LDALVQRTDLEAVKLYHLHVAGNVAFAEPEYEGRFRSVSLFTGAHLRKPIAEGRADFVPIFLSDIPKLFTTRQVPLDAVLLQLSPPDANGHCTLGTSVDTAKAASDSTRIILAEINEQMPRTHGRSIVEFGRITAFMRSDRPLHEAEHAPEGKVEARIGEIIAGLVEDGSTLQMGIGAIPDAVLARLHDKHDLGIHTEMFSDNVVDLVREGVVTNRLKKVHTGRTVTSFVTGSKRLYDFVDDNLTVEFHPCDRTNDTALIRDNPKVVAINSAIEIDLSGQVCADSMGHSIYSGIGGQMDFIHGAALSVGGKPIIALPSTAAKGKVSRIVPSLKNGAGVVTTRGHVHWVVTEYG
;
A
#
# COMPACT_ATOMS: atom_id res chain seq x y z
N LEU A 1 -0.79 -1.15 -21.02
CA LEU A 1 -0.10 0.15 -21.17
C LEU A 1 0.68 0.22 -22.48
N ASP A 2 1.32 -0.86 -22.92
CA ASP A 2 2.08 -0.88 -24.18
C ASP A 2 1.23 -0.51 -25.40
N ALA A 3 -0.02 -0.99 -25.48
CA ALA A 3 -0.97 -0.61 -26.52
C ALA A 3 -1.34 0.88 -26.46
N LEU A 4 -1.33 1.50 -25.28
CA LEU A 4 -1.63 2.92 -25.13
C LEU A 4 -0.53 3.80 -25.77
N VAL A 5 0.75 3.47 -25.52
CA VAL A 5 1.87 4.24 -26.08
C VAL A 5 2.02 4.10 -27.61
N GLN A 6 1.45 3.04 -28.17
CA GLN A 6 1.38 2.83 -29.64
C GLN A 6 0.37 3.78 -30.34
N ARG A 7 -0.57 4.38 -29.61
CA ARG A 7 -1.57 5.31 -30.16
C ARG A 7 -0.91 6.63 -30.53
N THR A 8 -0.79 6.91 -31.83
CA THR A 8 -0.14 8.11 -32.36
C THR A 8 -1.02 9.36 -32.38
N ASP A 9 -2.32 9.17 -32.14
CA ASP A 9 -3.34 10.22 -32.09
C ASP A 9 -3.55 10.81 -30.68
N LEU A 10 -2.82 10.30 -29.66
CA LEU A 10 -2.90 10.79 -28.30
C LEU A 10 -1.76 11.77 -28.01
N GLU A 11 -2.12 12.95 -27.49
CA GLU A 11 -1.20 14.02 -27.11
C GLU A 11 -1.55 14.56 -25.72
N ALA A 12 -0.55 14.99 -24.96
CA ALA A 12 -0.68 15.60 -23.64
C ALA A 12 -1.48 14.78 -22.62
N VAL A 13 -1.39 13.45 -22.69
CA VAL A 13 -2.09 12.53 -21.79
C VAL A 13 -1.40 12.51 -20.44
N LYS A 14 -2.14 12.80 -19.36
CA LYS A 14 -1.67 12.65 -17.99
C LYS A 14 -2.16 11.32 -17.40
N LEU A 15 -1.23 10.53 -16.88
CA LEU A 15 -1.50 9.21 -16.27
C LEU A 15 -1.31 9.31 -14.76
N TYR A 16 -2.42 9.36 -14.02
CA TYR A 16 -2.43 9.32 -12.56
C TYR A 16 -2.41 7.87 -12.08
N HIS A 17 -1.51 7.54 -11.19
CA HIS A 17 -1.38 6.18 -10.69
C HIS A 17 -0.68 6.12 -9.32
N LEU A 18 -0.87 5.00 -8.62
CA LEU A 18 -0.06 4.60 -7.47
C LEU A 18 1.06 3.67 -7.95
N HIS A 19 0.95 2.40 -7.60
CA HIS A 19 1.88 1.37 -8.03
C HIS A 19 1.56 0.91 -9.45
N VAL A 20 2.57 0.90 -10.30
CA VAL A 20 2.49 0.27 -11.62
C VAL A 20 3.47 -0.90 -11.60
N ALA A 21 2.95 -2.11 -11.71
CA ALA A 21 3.77 -3.31 -11.85
C ALA A 21 4.19 -3.49 -13.32
N GLY A 22 5.42 -3.94 -13.54
CA GLY A 22 5.97 -4.15 -14.88
C GLY A 22 6.54 -2.88 -15.53
N ASN A 23 6.54 -2.86 -16.87
CA ASN A 23 7.13 -1.78 -17.66
C ASN A 23 6.27 -0.51 -17.62
N VAL A 24 6.90 0.65 -17.45
CA VAL A 24 6.29 1.97 -17.49
C VAL A 24 6.65 2.72 -18.78
N ALA A 25 6.43 2.07 -19.92
CA ALA A 25 6.83 2.59 -21.23
C ALA A 25 6.43 4.05 -21.47
N PHE A 26 5.28 4.48 -20.96
CA PHE A 26 4.80 5.87 -21.07
C PHE A 26 5.71 6.92 -20.40
N ALA A 27 6.63 6.51 -19.53
CA ALA A 27 7.61 7.39 -18.88
C ALA A 27 8.99 7.40 -19.57
N GLU A 28 9.16 6.66 -20.67
CA GLU A 28 10.40 6.64 -21.44
C GLU A 28 10.58 7.96 -22.22
N PRO A 29 11.83 8.39 -22.49
CA PRO A 29 12.12 9.68 -23.14
C PRO A 29 11.45 9.86 -24.50
N GLU A 30 11.26 8.77 -25.26
CA GLU A 30 10.66 8.80 -26.60
C GLU A 30 9.18 9.21 -26.61
N TYR A 31 8.51 9.14 -25.46
CA TYR A 31 7.10 9.51 -25.30
C TYR A 31 6.90 10.84 -24.59
N GLU A 32 7.99 11.57 -24.32
CA GLU A 32 7.92 12.91 -23.72
C GLU A 32 7.06 13.86 -24.56
N GLY A 33 6.20 14.65 -23.89
CA GLY A 33 5.23 15.53 -24.53
C GLY A 33 3.92 14.85 -24.91
N ARG A 34 3.92 13.54 -25.21
CA ARG A 34 2.70 12.79 -25.48
C ARG A 34 2.07 12.23 -24.20
N PHE A 35 2.89 11.69 -23.32
CA PHE A 35 2.46 11.12 -22.03
C PHE A 35 3.24 11.78 -20.90
N ARG A 36 2.54 12.03 -19.80
CA ARG A 36 3.14 12.49 -18.56
C ARG A 36 2.65 11.67 -17.39
N SER A 37 3.54 10.99 -16.73
CA SER A 37 3.27 10.29 -15.48
C SER A 37 3.06 11.29 -14.35
N VAL A 38 1.97 11.14 -13.60
CA VAL A 38 1.69 11.86 -12.35
C VAL A 38 1.62 10.81 -11.25
N SER A 39 2.75 10.62 -10.57
CA SER A 39 2.91 9.59 -9.57
C SER A 39 2.38 10.05 -8.21
N LEU A 40 1.40 9.34 -7.67
CA LEU A 40 0.87 9.57 -6.33
C LEU A 40 1.61 8.74 -5.27
N PHE A 41 2.39 7.75 -5.72
CA PHE A 41 3.37 6.98 -4.97
C PHE A 41 4.42 6.43 -5.95
N THR A 42 5.68 6.77 -5.75
CA THR A 42 6.74 6.52 -6.74
C THR A 42 7.34 5.13 -6.61
N GLY A 43 7.18 4.32 -7.65
CA GLY A 43 7.91 3.06 -7.82
C GLY A 43 9.32 3.26 -8.38
N ALA A 44 10.14 2.20 -8.33
CA ALA A 44 11.54 2.24 -8.76
C ALA A 44 11.75 2.77 -10.19
N HIS A 45 10.87 2.38 -11.11
CA HIS A 45 10.93 2.76 -12.53
C HIS A 45 10.67 4.25 -12.80
N LEU A 46 10.04 4.98 -11.87
CA LEU A 46 9.71 6.38 -12.03
C LEU A 46 10.68 7.35 -11.33
N ARG A 47 11.59 6.83 -10.49
CA ARG A 47 12.56 7.67 -9.76
C ARG A 47 13.41 8.50 -10.71
N LYS A 48 13.94 7.86 -11.77
CA LYS A 48 14.75 8.55 -12.78
C LYS A 48 13.92 9.54 -13.61
N PRO A 49 12.77 9.18 -14.21
CA PRO A 49 11.90 10.13 -14.90
C PRO A 49 11.52 11.35 -14.05
N ILE A 50 11.24 11.18 -12.76
CA ILE A 50 10.93 12.30 -11.85
C ILE A 50 12.16 13.18 -11.63
N ALA A 51 13.33 12.61 -11.37
CA ALA A 51 14.58 13.36 -11.20
C ALA A 51 14.98 14.16 -12.44
N GLU A 52 14.62 13.67 -13.62
CA GLU A 52 14.86 14.32 -14.92
C GLU A 52 13.74 15.32 -15.32
N GLY A 53 12.68 15.47 -14.52
CA GLY A 53 11.54 16.36 -14.79
C GLY A 53 10.56 15.88 -15.86
N ARG A 54 10.68 14.61 -16.32
CA ARG A 54 9.78 13.99 -17.31
C ARG A 54 8.51 13.39 -16.70
N ALA A 55 8.50 13.18 -15.39
CA ALA A 55 7.34 12.74 -14.63
C ALA A 55 7.12 13.65 -13.41
N ASP A 56 5.89 13.71 -12.91
CA ASP A 56 5.54 14.47 -11.72
C ASP A 56 5.38 13.54 -10.52
N PHE A 57 5.71 14.06 -9.34
CA PHE A 57 5.37 13.47 -8.06
C PHE A 57 4.43 14.40 -7.30
N VAL A 58 3.35 13.83 -6.76
CA VAL A 58 2.39 14.55 -5.93
C VAL A 58 2.49 14.04 -4.50
N PRO A 59 3.03 14.84 -3.56
CA PRO A 59 3.06 14.49 -2.14
C PRO A 59 1.64 14.58 -1.56
N ILE A 60 1.05 13.45 -1.27
CA ILE A 60 -0.34 13.34 -0.79
C ILE A 60 -0.47 12.13 0.14
N PHE A 61 -1.31 12.23 1.18
CA PHE A 61 -1.71 11.07 1.97
C PHE A 61 -2.54 10.10 1.13
N LEU A 62 -2.32 8.81 1.34
CA LEU A 62 -3.06 7.81 0.59
C LEU A 62 -4.58 7.94 0.81
N SER A 63 -4.98 8.25 2.05
CA SER A 63 -6.38 8.49 2.42
C SER A 63 -7.04 9.66 1.67
N ASP A 64 -6.26 10.63 1.17
CA ASP A 64 -6.77 11.81 0.48
C ASP A 64 -6.85 11.64 -1.04
N ILE A 65 -6.15 10.65 -1.62
CA ILE A 65 -6.15 10.44 -3.08
C ILE A 65 -7.56 10.23 -3.65
N PRO A 66 -8.44 9.38 -3.06
CA PRO A 66 -9.81 9.24 -3.57
C PRO A 66 -10.57 10.55 -3.70
N LYS A 67 -10.32 11.53 -2.82
CA LYS A 67 -10.95 12.84 -2.87
C LYS A 67 -10.57 13.64 -4.10
N LEU A 68 -9.34 13.49 -4.62
CA LEU A 68 -8.93 14.17 -5.87
C LEU A 68 -9.90 13.85 -7.01
N PHE A 69 -10.35 12.60 -7.09
CA PHE A 69 -11.23 12.13 -8.16
C PHE A 69 -12.70 12.40 -7.86
N THR A 70 -13.17 12.07 -6.65
CA THR A 70 -14.58 12.21 -6.26
C THR A 70 -15.04 13.67 -6.18
N THR A 71 -14.15 14.59 -5.80
CA THR A 71 -14.42 16.04 -5.79
C THR A 71 -14.08 16.72 -7.12
N ARG A 72 -13.55 15.98 -8.10
CA ARG A 72 -13.10 16.49 -9.40
C ARG A 72 -12.01 17.57 -9.34
N GLN A 73 -11.19 17.57 -8.28
CA GLN A 73 -9.96 18.36 -8.28
C GLN A 73 -9.01 17.85 -9.37
N VAL A 74 -9.04 16.56 -9.62
CA VAL A 74 -8.45 15.90 -10.79
C VAL A 74 -9.59 15.25 -11.57
N PRO A 75 -10.12 15.90 -12.61
CA PRO A 75 -11.12 15.28 -13.47
C PRO A 75 -10.47 14.17 -14.30
N LEU A 76 -11.10 12.99 -14.31
CA LEU A 76 -10.65 11.85 -15.10
C LEU A 76 -11.51 11.69 -16.34
N ASP A 77 -10.88 11.61 -17.52
CA ASP A 77 -11.55 11.29 -18.78
C ASP A 77 -11.84 9.79 -18.88
N ALA A 78 -10.89 8.96 -18.45
CA ALA A 78 -11.02 7.51 -18.48
C ALA A 78 -10.25 6.86 -17.32
N VAL A 79 -10.63 5.62 -16.98
CA VAL A 79 -9.87 4.76 -16.08
C VAL A 79 -9.49 3.45 -16.79
N LEU A 80 -8.25 3.00 -16.55
CA LEU A 80 -7.75 1.70 -17.00
C LEU A 80 -7.74 0.75 -15.81
N LEU A 81 -8.45 -0.36 -15.90
CA LEU A 81 -8.60 -1.33 -14.81
C LEU A 81 -8.23 -2.74 -15.27
N GLN A 82 -7.71 -3.55 -14.33
CA GLN A 82 -7.70 -4.99 -14.45
C GLN A 82 -8.73 -5.55 -13.47
N LEU A 83 -9.64 -6.38 -13.96
CA LEU A 83 -10.80 -6.84 -13.21
C LEU A 83 -10.90 -8.36 -13.24
N SER A 84 -11.55 -8.93 -12.22
CA SER A 84 -11.99 -10.32 -12.25
C SER A 84 -13.07 -10.54 -13.32
N PRO A 85 -13.30 -11.78 -13.78
CA PRO A 85 -14.48 -12.12 -14.58
C PRO A 85 -15.77 -11.68 -13.88
N PRO A 86 -16.83 -11.32 -14.66
CA PRO A 86 -18.13 -11.02 -14.09
C PRO A 86 -18.79 -12.29 -13.51
N ASP A 87 -19.45 -12.14 -12.37
CA ASP A 87 -20.31 -13.19 -11.81
C ASP A 87 -21.65 -13.32 -12.56
N ALA A 88 -22.52 -14.21 -12.07
CA ALA A 88 -23.85 -14.42 -12.65
C ALA A 88 -24.76 -13.16 -12.61
N ASN A 89 -24.43 -12.18 -11.75
CA ASN A 89 -25.15 -10.92 -11.64
C ASN A 89 -24.50 -9.79 -12.46
N GLY A 90 -23.44 -10.09 -13.18
CA GLY A 90 -22.70 -9.09 -13.96
C GLY A 90 -21.76 -8.21 -13.10
N HIS A 91 -21.29 -8.69 -11.96
CA HIS A 91 -20.36 -7.97 -11.11
C HIS A 91 -18.93 -8.48 -11.29
N CYS A 92 -18.05 -7.63 -11.81
CA CYS A 92 -16.59 -7.80 -11.71
C CYS A 92 -16.11 -7.26 -10.36
N THR A 93 -14.88 -7.61 -9.99
CA THR A 93 -14.21 -6.98 -8.84
C THR A 93 -12.86 -6.39 -9.26
N LEU A 94 -12.40 -5.41 -8.49
CA LEU A 94 -11.08 -4.80 -8.66
C LEU A 94 -9.92 -5.75 -8.25
N GLY A 95 -10.26 -6.95 -7.79
CA GLY A 95 -9.30 -7.98 -7.45
C GLY A 95 -8.34 -7.54 -6.36
N THR A 96 -7.05 -7.63 -6.65
CA THR A 96 -5.96 -7.42 -5.67
C THR A 96 -5.73 -5.98 -5.25
N SER A 97 -6.33 -4.96 -5.93
CA SER A 97 -6.05 -3.53 -5.67
C SER A 97 -7.31 -2.69 -5.83
N VAL A 98 -7.91 -2.31 -4.71
CA VAL A 98 -9.14 -1.50 -4.64
C VAL A 98 -8.82 -0.03 -4.34
N ASP A 99 -7.83 0.21 -3.52
CA ASP A 99 -7.23 1.47 -3.05
C ASP A 99 -7.83 2.77 -3.64
N THR A 100 -7.23 3.31 -4.68
CA THR A 100 -7.71 4.50 -5.41
C THR A 100 -8.50 4.15 -6.66
N ALA A 101 -8.38 2.90 -7.14
CA ALA A 101 -9.03 2.41 -8.35
C ALA A 101 -10.57 2.47 -8.24
N LYS A 102 -11.12 2.21 -7.05
CA LYS A 102 -12.55 2.32 -6.80
C LYS A 102 -13.06 3.74 -6.99
N ALA A 103 -12.41 4.73 -6.39
CA ALA A 103 -12.78 6.13 -6.53
C ALA A 103 -12.64 6.62 -7.98
N ALA A 104 -11.57 6.21 -8.68
CA ALA A 104 -11.37 6.52 -10.09
C ALA A 104 -12.51 5.93 -10.94
N SER A 105 -12.87 4.66 -10.74
CA SER A 105 -13.94 3.99 -11.49
C SER A 105 -15.32 4.62 -11.24
N ASP A 106 -15.57 5.11 -10.03
CA ASP A 106 -16.84 5.76 -9.69
C ASP A 106 -16.93 7.21 -10.21
N SER A 107 -15.76 7.83 -10.49
CA SER A 107 -15.66 9.24 -10.89
C SER A 107 -15.59 9.47 -12.39
N THR A 108 -15.46 8.42 -13.20
CA THR A 108 -15.39 8.54 -14.67
C THR A 108 -16.49 7.75 -15.37
N ARG A 109 -16.82 8.21 -16.61
CA ARG A 109 -17.78 7.51 -17.48
C ARG A 109 -17.13 6.47 -18.37
N ILE A 110 -15.85 6.64 -18.70
CA ILE A 110 -15.11 5.74 -19.60
C ILE A 110 -14.27 4.79 -18.75
N ILE A 111 -14.67 3.52 -18.76
CA ILE A 111 -13.94 2.43 -18.12
C ILE A 111 -13.41 1.51 -19.22
N LEU A 112 -12.10 1.42 -19.31
CA LEU A 112 -11.40 0.49 -20.18
C LEU A 112 -10.82 -0.62 -19.31
N ALA A 113 -11.19 -1.87 -19.57
CA ALA A 113 -10.85 -2.98 -18.68
C ALA A 113 -10.09 -4.11 -19.38
N GLU A 114 -9.17 -4.70 -18.66
CA GLU A 114 -8.69 -6.05 -18.89
C GLU A 114 -9.44 -6.97 -17.93
N ILE A 115 -10.25 -7.86 -18.46
CA ILE A 115 -10.90 -8.95 -17.71
C ILE A 115 -9.93 -10.13 -17.70
N ASN A 116 -9.29 -10.36 -16.54
CA ASN A 116 -8.28 -11.40 -16.42
C ASN A 116 -8.82 -12.59 -15.63
N GLU A 117 -8.82 -13.78 -16.22
CA GLU A 117 -9.29 -15.02 -15.60
C GLU A 117 -8.47 -15.39 -14.34
N GLN A 118 -7.23 -14.89 -14.21
CA GLN A 118 -6.37 -15.09 -13.03
C GLN A 118 -6.60 -14.05 -11.92
N MET A 119 -7.43 -13.01 -12.15
CA MET A 119 -7.70 -12.00 -11.15
C MET A 119 -8.67 -12.53 -10.09
N PRO A 120 -8.30 -12.59 -8.80
CA PRO A 120 -9.16 -13.10 -7.75
C PRO A 120 -10.43 -12.27 -7.62
N ARG A 121 -11.53 -12.93 -7.30
CA ARG A 121 -12.76 -12.30 -6.89
C ARG A 121 -12.64 -11.87 -5.43
N THR A 122 -12.65 -10.58 -5.18
CA THR A 122 -12.49 -10.04 -3.82
C THR A 122 -13.77 -9.40 -3.30
N HIS A 123 -13.94 -9.40 -1.97
CA HIS A 123 -15.13 -8.90 -1.29
C HIS A 123 -14.90 -7.51 -0.67
N GLY A 124 -15.97 -6.89 -0.18
CA GLY A 124 -15.95 -5.53 0.34
C GLY A 124 -16.44 -4.51 -0.69
N ARG A 125 -15.75 -3.37 -0.81
CA ARG A 125 -16.11 -2.31 -1.79
C ARG A 125 -15.33 -2.43 -3.10
N SER A 126 -15.16 -3.63 -3.62
CA SER A 126 -14.37 -3.95 -4.79
C SER A 126 -15.16 -4.03 -6.11
N ILE A 127 -16.49 -3.98 -6.06
CA ILE A 127 -17.38 -4.28 -7.19
C ILE A 127 -17.34 -3.17 -8.25
N VAL A 128 -17.25 -3.61 -9.51
CA VAL A 128 -17.48 -2.82 -10.73
C VAL A 128 -18.52 -3.55 -11.58
N GLU A 129 -19.63 -2.90 -11.89
CA GLU A 129 -20.68 -3.48 -12.73
C GLU A 129 -20.17 -3.63 -14.17
N PHE A 130 -20.31 -4.82 -14.74
CA PHE A 130 -19.87 -5.12 -16.10
C PHE A 130 -20.52 -4.21 -17.14
N GLY A 131 -21.80 -3.86 -16.92
CA GLY A 131 -22.55 -2.94 -17.79
C GLY A 131 -22.02 -1.50 -17.83
N ARG A 132 -21.15 -1.10 -16.88
CA ARG A 132 -20.48 0.21 -16.88
C ARG A 132 -19.19 0.23 -17.71
N ILE A 133 -18.67 -0.93 -18.10
CA ILE A 133 -17.40 -1.03 -18.85
C ILE A 133 -17.64 -0.60 -20.29
N THR A 134 -16.93 0.43 -20.71
CA THR A 134 -17.05 1.00 -22.08
C THR A 134 -16.44 0.08 -23.12
N ALA A 135 -15.26 -0.49 -22.81
CA ALA A 135 -14.59 -1.45 -23.67
C ALA A 135 -13.70 -2.35 -22.81
N PHE A 136 -13.53 -3.59 -23.23
CA PHE A 136 -12.68 -4.55 -22.51
C PHE A 136 -11.97 -5.53 -23.47
N MET A 137 -10.89 -6.08 -22.95
CA MET A 137 -10.24 -7.27 -23.50
C MET A 137 -10.25 -8.38 -22.46
N ARG A 138 -10.23 -9.62 -22.91
CA ARG A 138 -10.05 -10.79 -22.03
C ARG A 138 -8.59 -11.24 -22.05
N SER A 139 -8.11 -11.69 -20.91
CA SER A 139 -6.79 -12.29 -20.77
C SER A 139 -6.85 -13.45 -19.77
N ASP A 140 -5.84 -14.29 -19.83
CA ASP A 140 -5.57 -15.37 -18.88
C ASP A 140 -4.08 -15.37 -18.59
N ARG A 141 -3.60 -14.27 -17.99
CA ARG A 141 -2.18 -14.12 -17.68
C ARG A 141 -1.95 -14.12 -16.19
N PRO A 142 -0.84 -14.68 -15.72
CA PRO A 142 -0.47 -14.62 -14.32
C PRO A 142 -0.41 -13.16 -13.83
N LEU A 143 -0.80 -12.95 -12.57
CA LEU A 143 -0.57 -11.68 -11.89
C LEU A 143 0.92 -11.50 -11.59
N HIS A 144 1.33 -10.25 -11.40
CA HIS A 144 2.68 -9.98 -10.93
C HIS A 144 2.86 -10.51 -9.51
N GLU A 145 3.88 -11.31 -9.29
CA GLU A 145 4.26 -11.79 -7.97
C GLU A 145 5.40 -10.96 -7.41
N ALA A 146 5.36 -10.69 -6.11
CA ALA A 146 6.45 -10.04 -5.39
C ALA A 146 7.48 -11.09 -4.97
N GLU A 147 8.76 -10.82 -5.22
CA GLU A 147 9.84 -11.64 -4.70
C GLU A 147 10.05 -11.32 -3.22
N HIS A 148 10.09 -12.34 -2.38
CA HIS A 148 10.46 -12.22 -0.97
C HIS A 148 11.98 -12.26 -0.83
N ALA A 149 12.56 -11.21 -0.30
CA ALA A 149 13.97 -11.23 0.08
C ALA A 149 14.15 -12.13 1.32
N PRO A 150 15.23 -12.92 1.40
CA PRO A 150 15.52 -13.70 2.59
C PRO A 150 15.71 -12.77 3.80
N GLU A 151 15.26 -13.22 4.98
CA GLU A 151 15.38 -12.47 6.22
C GLU A 151 16.86 -12.25 6.59
N GLY A 152 17.24 -11.01 6.82
CA GLY A 152 18.56 -10.64 7.33
C GLY A 152 18.60 -10.67 8.87
N LYS A 153 19.82 -10.70 9.44
CA LYS A 153 20.02 -10.71 10.92
C LYS A 153 19.49 -9.45 11.59
N VAL A 154 19.58 -8.31 10.91
CA VAL A 154 19.09 -7.01 11.42
C VAL A 154 17.58 -7.01 11.48
N GLU A 155 16.93 -7.42 10.38
CA GLU A 155 15.48 -7.50 10.26
C GLU A 155 14.91 -8.53 11.26
N ALA A 156 15.58 -9.69 11.42
CA ALA A 156 15.23 -10.69 12.41
C ALA A 156 15.21 -10.12 13.83
N ARG A 157 16.25 -9.34 14.21
CA ARG A 157 16.33 -8.75 15.54
C ARG A 157 15.26 -7.66 15.76
N ILE A 158 15.02 -6.81 14.78
CA ILE A 158 13.92 -5.84 14.81
C ILE A 158 12.57 -6.57 14.95
N GLY A 159 12.38 -7.65 14.18
CA GLY A 159 11.18 -8.48 14.24
C GLY A 159 10.92 -9.07 15.64
N GLU A 160 11.96 -9.58 16.31
CA GLU A 160 11.88 -10.08 17.70
C GLU A 160 11.43 -8.99 18.68
N ILE A 161 12.03 -7.80 18.59
CA ILE A 161 11.72 -6.69 19.49
C ILE A 161 10.26 -6.24 19.30
N ILE A 162 9.82 -6.07 18.04
CA ILE A 162 8.45 -5.65 17.74
C ILE A 162 7.44 -6.73 18.13
N ALA A 163 7.71 -8.00 17.85
CA ALA A 163 6.84 -9.11 18.26
C ALA A 163 6.62 -9.16 19.77
N GLY A 164 7.66 -8.81 20.56
CA GLY A 164 7.54 -8.64 22.01
C GLY A 164 6.63 -7.48 22.44
N LEU A 165 6.41 -6.49 21.59
CA LEU A 165 5.49 -5.37 21.85
C LEU A 165 4.04 -5.68 21.46
N VAL A 166 3.82 -6.70 20.63
CA VAL A 166 2.47 -7.13 20.22
C VAL A 166 1.84 -7.95 21.32
N GLU A 167 0.67 -7.53 21.78
CA GLU A 167 -0.14 -8.22 22.79
C GLU A 167 -1.24 -9.05 22.13
N ASP A 168 -1.74 -10.07 22.83
CA ASP A 168 -2.95 -10.75 22.39
C ASP A 168 -4.12 -9.76 22.21
N GLY A 169 -4.91 -10.00 21.18
CA GLY A 169 -6.01 -9.12 20.79
C GLY A 169 -5.61 -7.82 20.11
N SER A 170 -4.33 -7.62 19.80
CA SER A 170 -3.88 -6.44 19.04
C SER A 170 -4.45 -6.44 17.63
N THR A 171 -4.74 -5.25 17.11
CA THR A 171 -5.07 -5.05 15.69
C THR A 171 -3.83 -4.55 14.96
N LEU A 172 -3.39 -5.28 13.95
CA LEU A 172 -2.13 -5.01 13.25
C LEU A 172 -2.36 -4.21 11.96
N GLN A 173 -1.49 -3.23 11.74
CA GLN A 173 -1.18 -2.65 10.44
C GLN A 173 0.30 -2.89 10.16
N MET A 174 0.58 -3.31 8.95
CA MET A 174 1.94 -3.54 8.48
C MET A 174 2.06 -3.24 6.99
N GLY A 175 3.26 -2.90 6.56
CA GLY A 175 3.62 -2.83 5.15
C GLY A 175 4.06 -4.19 4.62
N ILE A 176 4.80 -4.17 3.54
CA ILE A 176 5.52 -5.29 2.96
C ILE A 176 7.04 -5.08 3.14
N GLY A 177 7.79 -6.15 3.01
CA GLY A 177 9.25 -6.16 3.07
C GLY A 177 9.81 -6.86 4.29
N ALA A 178 11.11 -6.87 4.40
CA ALA A 178 11.83 -7.75 5.32
C ALA A 178 11.48 -7.51 6.81
N ILE A 179 11.24 -6.28 7.25
CA ILE A 179 10.89 -6.00 8.66
C ILE A 179 9.47 -6.48 8.98
N PRO A 180 8.38 -6.10 8.25
CA PRO A 180 7.05 -6.66 8.47
C PRO A 180 7.02 -8.19 8.41
N ASP A 181 7.70 -8.80 7.44
CA ASP A 181 7.77 -10.25 7.31
C ASP A 181 8.47 -10.90 8.52
N ALA A 182 9.55 -10.29 9.02
CA ALA A 182 10.25 -10.74 10.22
C ALA A 182 9.37 -10.66 11.48
N VAL A 183 8.53 -9.63 11.60
CA VAL A 183 7.56 -9.52 12.71
C VAL A 183 6.53 -10.64 12.61
N LEU A 184 5.87 -10.77 11.46
CA LEU A 184 4.79 -11.76 11.25
C LEU A 184 5.26 -13.19 11.55
N ALA A 185 6.49 -13.54 11.12
CA ALA A 185 7.11 -14.84 11.39
C ALA A 185 7.31 -15.16 12.88
N ARG A 186 7.12 -14.18 13.78
CA ARG A 186 7.30 -14.30 15.24
C ARG A 186 6.03 -14.12 16.04
N LEU A 187 4.84 -14.13 15.39
CA LEU A 187 3.55 -13.93 16.06
C LEU A 187 2.74 -15.20 16.21
N HIS A 188 3.29 -16.37 15.91
CA HIS A 188 2.57 -17.66 15.96
C HIS A 188 2.13 -18.07 17.38
N ASP A 189 2.75 -17.50 18.43
CA ASP A 189 2.39 -17.69 19.83
C ASP A 189 1.29 -16.74 20.34
N LYS A 190 0.85 -15.78 19.51
CA LYS A 190 -0.18 -14.81 19.87
C LYS A 190 -1.57 -15.34 19.64
N HIS A 191 -2.55 -14.69 20.29
CA HIS A 191 -3.94 -15.07 20.23
C HIS A 191 -4.83 -13.89 19.85
N ASP A 192 -5.87 -14.18 19.04
CA ASP A 192 -6.93 -13.24 18.70
C ASP A 192 -6.48 -11.93 18.05
N LEU A 193 -5.43 -11.98 17.28
CA LEU A 193 -5.00 -10.81 16.52
C LEU A 193 -6.08 -10.41 15.49
N GLY A 194 -6.11 -9.12 15.18
CA GLY A 194 -6.89 -8.54 14.09
C GLY A 194 -6.00 -7.93 13.04
N ILE A 195 -6.48 -7.83 11.82
CA ILE A 195 -5.82 -7.13 10.72
C ILE A 195 -6.71 -6.00 10.22
N HIS A 196 -6.18 -4.78 10.25
CA HIS A 196 -6.72 -3.59 9.60
C HIS A 196 -5.54 -2.81 9.03
N THR A 197 -5.28 -2.99 7.77
CA THR A 197 -4.04 -2.54 7.13
C THR A 197 -4.31 -2.05 5.71
N GLU A 198 -3.50 -1.14 5.23
CA GLU A 198 -3.52 -0.70 3.84
C GLU A 198 -3.23 -1.87 2.89
N MET A 199 -2.23 -2.67 3.24
CA MET A 199 -1.81 -3.82 2.46
C MET A 199 -1.28 -4.95 3.34
N PHE A 200 -1.24 -6.17 2.81
CA PHE A 200 -0.55 -7.29 3.45
C PHE A 200 0.07 -8.25 2.42
N SER A 201 0.99 -9.09 2.91
CA SER A 201 1.75 -10.09 2.16
C SER A 201 1.41 -11.51 2.59
N ASP A 202 2.08 -12.50 1.99
CA ASP A 202 1.86 -13.94 2.19
C ASP A 202 1.88 -14.40 3.65
N ASN A 203 2.72 -13.80 4.50
CA ASN A 203 2.89 -14.24 5.89
C ASN A 203 1.64 -14.06 6.76
N VAL A 204 0.71 -13.16 6.37
CA VAL A 204 -0.59 -13.04 7.03
C VAL A 204 -1.45 -14.29 6.82
N VAL A 205 -1.31 -14.96 5.68
CA VAL A 205 -2.09 -16.16 5.34
C VAL A 205 -1.87 -17.28 6.36
N ASP A 206 -0.63 -17.47 6.82
CA ASP A 206 -0.30 -18.50 7.82
C ASP A 206 -0.98 -18.20 9.15
N LEU A 207 -0.85 -16.97 9.65
CA LEU A 207 -1.45 -16.55 10.92
C LEU A 207 -2.99 -16.66 10.90
N VAL A 208 -3.63 -16.42 9.75
CA VAL A 208 -5.08 -16.63 9.62
C VAL A 208 -5.43 -18.11 9.63
N ARG A 209 -4.69 -18.95 8.88
CA ARG A 209 -4.94 -20.40 8.80
C ARG A 209 -4.69 -21.13 10.12
N GLU A 210 -3.73 -20.67 10.91
CA GLU A 210 -3.39 -21.18 12.21
C GLU A 210 -4.35 -20.69 13.32
N GLY A 211 -5.24 -19.74 13.01
CA GLY A 211 -6.19 -19.18 13.98
C GLY A 211 -5.57 -18.16 14.94
N VAL A 212 -4.37 -17.70 14.68
CA VAL A 212 -3.73 -16.58 15.40
C VAL A 212 -4.47 -15.28 15.11
N VAL A 213 -4.80 -15.05 13.83
CA VAL A 213 -5.63 -13.92 13.37
C VAL A 213 -7.08 -14.36 13.28
N THR A 214 -7.90 -13.95 14.23
CA THR A 214 -9.35 -14.24 14.28
C THR A 214 -10.21 -13.04 13.96
N ASN A 215 -9.67 -11.83 14.07
CA ASN A 215 -10.38 -10.55 13.91
C ASN A 215 -11.56 -10.37 14.88
N ARG A 216 -11.79 -11.27 15.83
CA ARG A 216 -13.01 -11.27 16.68
C ARG A 216 -13.05 -10.12 17.69
N LEU A 217 -11.88 -9.58 18.07
CA LEU A 217 -11.78 -8.49 19.03
C LEU A 217 -11.75 -7.09 18.37
N LYS A 218 -11.73 -7.02 17.05
CA LYS A 218 -11.88 -5.75 16.32
C LYS A 218 -13.27 -5.16 16.57
N LYS A 219 -13.35 -3.83 16.69
CA LYS A 219 -14.63 -3.10 16.77
C LYS A 219 -15.15 -2.70 15.40
N VAL A 220 -14.24 -2.44 14.48
CA VAL A 220 -14.54 -2.08 13.09
C VAL A 220 -14.31 -3.31 12.21
N HIS A 221 -15.30 -3.72 11.42
CA HIS A 221 -15.25 -4.93 10.59
C HIS A 221 -14.87 -6.19 11.40
N THR A 222 -15.59 -6.44 12.51
CA THR A 222 -15.38 -7.60 13.39
C THR A 222 -15.42 -8.91 12.60
N GLY A 223 -14.47 -9.80 12.84
CA GLY A 223 -14.36 -11.08 12.14
C GLY A 223 -13.85 -10.97 10.69
N ARG A 224 -13.39 -9.81 10.26
CA ARG A 224 -12.89 -9.58 8.90
C ARG A 224 -11.47 -9.00 8.91
N THR A 225 -10.60 -9.55 8.08
CA THR A 225 -9.34 -8.90 7.68
C THR A 225 -9.68 -7.76 6.74
N VAL A 226 -9.20 -6.56 7.02
CA VAL A 226 -9.46 -5.37 6.20
C VAL A 226 -8.19 -4.91 5.52
N THR A 227 -8.27 -4.67 4.20
CA THR A 227 -7.16 -4.17 3.40
C THR A 227 -7.65 -3.29 2.24
N SER A 228 -6.75 -2.54 1.62
CA SER A 228 -7.01 -1.84 0.34
C SER A 228 -6.42 -2.60 -0.85
N PHE A 229 -5.29 -3.25 -0.67
CA PHE A 229 -4.66 -4.07 -1.70
C PHE A 229 -3.77 -5.15 -1.10
N VAL A 230 -3.36 -6.10 -1.92
CA VAL A 230 -2.40 -7.14 -1.56
C VAL A 230 -1.35 -7.29 -2.64
N THR A 231 -0.14 -7.65 -2.24
CA THR A 231 0.93 -8.04 -3.15
C THR A 231 1.75 -9.17 -2.53
N GLY A 232 2.01 -10.19 -3.29
CA GLY A 232 2.71 -11.38 -2.83
C GLY A 232 2.78 -12.44 -3.92
N SER A 233 2.75 -13.70 -3.54
CA SER A 233 2.77 -14.83 -4.44
C SER A 233 1.36 -15.27 -4.87
N LYS A 234 1.29 -16.20 -5.82
CA LYS A 234 0.04 -16.86 -6.20
C LYS A 234 -0.72 -17.43 -4.99
N ARG A 235 -0.01 -17.92 -3.96
CA ARG A 235 -0.60 -18.41 -2.72
C ARG A 235 -1.47 -17.37 -2.02
N LEU A 236 -1.02 -16.13 -1.97
CA LEU A 236 -1.79 -15.01 -1.42
C LEU A 236 -3.02 -14.71 -2.29
N TYR A 237 -2.86 -14.70 -3.61
CA TYR A 237 -3.96 -14.45 -4.53
C TYR A 237 -5.03 -15.53 -4.45
N ASP A 238 -4.64 -16.80 -4.36
CA ASP A 238 -5.55 -17.94 -4.12
C ASP A 238 -6.25 -17.85 -2.75
N PHE A 239 -5.60 -17.30 -1.74
CA PHE A 239 -6.19 -17.12 -0.41
C PHE A 239 -7.27 -16.03 -0.38
N VAL A 240 -7.11 -14.96 -1.14
CA VAL A 240 -8.10 -13.86 -1.17
C VAL A 240 -9.21 -14.10 -2.18
N ASP A 241 -9.06 -15.09 -3.08
CA ASP A 241 -10.08 -15.43 -4.07
C ASP A 241 -11.33 -15.99 -3.37
N ASP A 242 -12.45 -15.34 -3.62
CA ASP A 242 -13.78 -15.63 -3.05
C ASP A 242 -13.80 -15.83 -1.52
N ASN A 243 -12.88 -15.18 -0.81
CA ASN A 243 -12.73 -15.31 0.63
C ASN A 243 -13.54 -14.24 1.37
N LEU A 244 -14.69 -14.63 1.91
CA LEU A 244 -15.59 -13.76 2.67
C LEU A 244 -15.00 -13.21 3.97
N THR A 245 -13.89 -13.75 4.46
CA THR A 245 -13.24 -13.26 5.69
C THR A 245 -12.26 -12.12 5.42
N VAL A 246 -12.03 -11.77 4.15
CA VAL A 246 -11.16 -10.67 3.73
C VAL A 246 -12.00 -9.62 3.00
N GLU A 247 -11.96 -8.39 3.47
CA GLU A 247 -12.65 -7.26 2.86
C GLU A 247 -11.65 -6.25 2.31
N PHE A 248 -11.84 -5.92 1.03
CA PHE A 248 -11.09 -4.88 0.34
C PHE A 248 -11.89 -3.58 0.31
N HIS A 249 -11.27 -2.49 0.72
CA HIS A 249 -11.88 -1.17 0.74
C HIS A 249 -11.00 -0.12 0.08
N PRO A 250 -11.56 0.96 -0.47
CA PRO A 250 -10.76 2.09 -0.93
C PRO A 250 -9.99 2.72 0.23
N CYS A 251 -8.85 3.33 -0.08
CA CYS A 251 -7.90 3.79 0.94
C CYS A 251 -8.44 4.94 1.80
N ASP A 252 -9.38 5.75 1.34
CA ASP A 252 -10.07 6.74 2.18
C ASP A 252 -10.87 6.12 3.34
N ARG A 253 -11.22 4.83 3.23
CA ARG A 253 -11.86 4.07 4.30
C ARG A 253 -10.87 3.25 5.12
N THR A 254 -9.96 2.53 4.48
CA THR A 254 -8.98 1.69 5.19
C THR A 254 -8.05 2.54 6.04
N ASN A 255 -7.66 3.70 5.51
CA ASN A 255 -6.73 4.64 6.16
C ASN A 255 -7.47 5.73 6.96
N ASP A 256 -8.80 5.62 7.15
CA ASP A 256 -9.54 6.56 7.99
C ASP A 256 -9.09 6.43 9.45
N THR A 257 -8.49 7.49 9.96
CA THR A 257 -7.96 7.57 11.34
C THR A 257 -9.03 7.29 12.40
N ALA A 258 -10.30 7.65 12.13
CA ALA A 258 -11.41 7.37 13.03
C ALA A 258 -11.71 5.86 13.09
N LEU A 259 -11.68 5.17 11.96
CA LEU A 259 -11.89 3.72 11.90
C LEU A 259 -10.69 2.95 12.47
N ILE A 260 -9.48 3.42 12.21
CA ILE A 260 -8.25 2.80 12.75
C ILE A 260 -8.27 2.85 14.27
N ARG A 261 -8.44 4.03 14.87
CA ARG A 261 -8.39 4.23 16.33
C ARG A 261 -9.47 3.49 17.11
N ASP A 262 -10.60 3.19 16.49
CA ASP A 262 -11.71 2.47 17.14
C ASP A 262 -11.38 1.00 17.39
N ASN A 263 -10.42 0.41 16.67
CA ASN A 263 -9.92 -0.91 16.98
C ASN A 263 -9.01 -0.88 18.21
N PRO A 264 -9.03 -1.93 19.06
CA PRO A 264 -8.20 -1.98 20.25
C PRO A 264 -6.74 -2.28 19.92
N LYS A 265 -5.82 -1.75 20.73
CA LYS A 265 -4.39 -2.06 20.71
C LYS A 265 -3.82 -2.06 19.28
N VAL A 266 -4.10 -1.01 18.52
CA VAL A 266 -3.59 -0.93 17.14
C VAL A 266 -2.07 -0.84 17.17
N VAL A 267 -1.39 -1.82 16.59
CA VAL A 267 0.06 -1.82 16.38
C VAL A 267 0.31 -1.49 14.93
N ALA A 268 0.75 -0.26 14.67
CA ALA A 268 1.09 0.22 13.33
C ALA A 268 2.61 0.13 13.13
N ILE A 269 3.04 -0.68 12.16
CA ILE A 269 4.46 -0.94 11.90
C ILE A 269 4.82 -0.33 10.55
N ASN A 270 5.60 0.74 10.60
CA ASN A 270 6.01 1.49 9.43
C ASN A 270 7.53 1.67 9.40
N SER A 271 8.10 1.74 8.20
CA SER A 271 9.54 1.89 8.00
C SER A 271 9.91 3.34 7.66
N ALA A 272 11.18 3.69 7.88
CA ALA A 272 11.74 4.99 7.53
C ALA A 272 13.04 4.86 6.74
N ILE A 273 13.38 5.89 5.99
CA ILE A 273 14.70 6.06 5.37
C ILE A 273 15.68 6.60 6.42
N GLU A 274 15.29 7.65 7.14
CA GLU A 274 16.04 8.23 8.25
C GLU A 274 15.12 8.91 9.26
N ILE A 275 15.60 9.04 10.49
CA ILE A 275 14.95 9.78 11.57
C ILE A 275 15.99 10.72 12.21
N ASP A 276 15.59 11.95 12.54
CA ASP A 276 16.47 12.88 13.22
C ASP A 276 16.31 12.86 14.76
N LEU A 277 17.28 13.45 15.47
CA LEU A 277 17.28 13.48 16.94
C LEU A 277 16.14 14.29 17.54
N SER A 278 15.40 15.05 16.73
CA SER A 278 14.18 15.73 17.17
C SER A 278 12.92 14.88 16.97
N GLY A 279 13.04 13.69 16.33
CA GLY A 279 11.94 12.75 16.09
C GLY A 279 11.22 12.95 14.75
N GLN A 280 11.73 13.75 13.82
CA GLN A 280 11.16 13.87 12.49
C GLN A 280 11.58 12.68 11.62
N VAL A 281 10.63 12.09 10.88
CA VAL A 281 10.82 10.88 10.08
C VAL A 281 10.70 11.20 8.60
N CYS A 282 11.74 10.86 7.85
CA CYS A 282 11.71 10.81 6.39
C CYS A 282 11.52 9.35 5.93
N ALA A 283 10.52 9.12 5.07
CA ALA A 283 10.23 7.81 4.49
C ALA A 283 10.07 7.84 2.96
N ASP A 284 9.99 9.00 2.34
CA ASP A 284 9.65 9.18 0.93
C ASP A 284 10.81 9.66 0.05
N SER A 285 11.89 10.16 0.65
CA SER A 285 12.96 10.83 -0.10
C SER A 285 14.36 10.63 0.51
N MET A 286 15.38 10.77 -0.31
CA MET A 286 16.79 10.84 0.10
C MET A 286 17.33 12.22 -0.25
N GLY A 287 17.21 13.19 0.66
CA GLY A 287 17.43 14.60 0.35
C GLY A 287 16.40 15.04 -0.70
N HIS A 288 16.84 15.68 -1.77
CA HIS A 288 15.97 16.13 -2.86
C HIS A 288 15.47 15.02 -3.80
N SER A 289 15.99 13.79 -3.68
CA SER A 289 15.61 12.70 -4.56
C SER A 289 14.38 11.96 -4.02
N ILE A 290 13.27 12.01 -4.73
CA ILE A 290 12.05 11.26 -4.40
C ILE A 290 12.32 9.75 -4.56
N TYR A 291 12.03 8.99 -3.52
CA TYR A 291 12.24 7.56 -3.47
C TYR A 291 10.95 6.74 -3.53
N SER A 292 9.92 7.21 -2.84
CA SER A 292 8.60 6.56 -2.78
C SER A 292 7.46 7.59 -2.73
N GLY A 293 6.73 7.67 -1.66
CA GLY A 293 5.65 8.61 -1.43
C GLY A 293 5.28 8.64 0.05
N ILE A 294 4.36 9.51 0.40
CA ILE A 294 3.86 9.61 1.78
C ILE A 294 3.14 8.30 2.17
N GLY A 295 2.30 7.77 1.25
CA GLY A 295 1.52 6.56 1.52
C GLY A 295 0.53 6.74 2.67
N GLY A 296 0.28 5.64 3.38
CA GLY A 296 -0.60 5.60 4.55
C GLY A 296 0.13 5.66 5.90
N GLN A 297 1.46 5.85 5.92
CA GLN A 297 2.23 5.81 7.15
C GLN A 297 1.65 6.74 8.22
N MET A 298 1.40 7.99 7.88
CA MET A 298 0.89 8.99 8.83
C MET A 298 -0.52 8.67 9.30
N ASP A 299 -1.40 8.17 8.42
CA ASP A 299 -2.77 7.78 8.76
C ASP A 299 -2.76 6.72 9.88
N PHE A 300 -1.95 5.66 9.71
CA PHE A 300 -1.87 4.57 10.66
C PHE A 300 -1.08 4.92 11.93
N ILE A 301 0.00 5.67 11.83
CA ILE A 301 0.73 6.16 13.00
C ILE A 301 -0.18 7.01 13.88
N HIS A 302 -0.94 7.94 13.29
CA HIS A 302 -1.89 8.78 14.02
C HIS A 302 -3.06 7.96 14.58
N GLY A 303 -3.66 7.08 13.78
CA GLY A 303 -4.74 6.21 14.23
C GLY A 303 -4.34 5.29 15.38
N ALA A 304 -3.15 4.69 15.30
CA ALA A 304 -2.60 3.85 16.37
C ALA A 304 -2.31 4.66 17.65
N ALA A 305 -1.79 5.88 17.53
CA ALA A 305 -1.55 6.75 18.69
C ALA A 305 -2.84 7.08 19.46
N LEU A 306 -3.96 7.16 18.75
CA LEU A 306 -5.28 7.44 19.32
C LEU A 306 -6.03 6.19 19.80
N SER A 307 -5.60 5.00 19.39
CA SER A 307 -6.19 3.72 19.81
C SER A 307 -5.86 3.42 21.27
N VAL A 308 -6.83 2.89 22.01
CA VAL A 308 -6.61 2.47 23.41
C VAL A 308 -5.61 1.30 23.44
N GLY A 309 -4.45 1.54 24.06
CA GLY A 309 -3.34 0.58 24.11
C GLY A 309 -2.56 0.48 22.78
N GLY A 310 -2.76 1.43 21.88
CA GLY A 310 -2.10 1.43 20.56
C GLY A 310 -0.60 1.73 20.63
N LYS A 311 0.13 1.23 19.64
CA LYS A 311 1.58 1.36 19.52
C LYS A 311 1.95 1.76 18.09
N PRO A 312 2.09 3.05 17.80
CA PRO A 312 2.62 3.52 16.52
C PRO A 312 4.14 3.34 16.50
N ILE A 313 4.63 2.47 15.63
CA ILE A 313 6.03 2.05 15.56
C ILE A 313 6.66 2.51 14.24
N ILE A 314 7.78 3.20 14.33
CA ILE A 314 8.72 3.45 13.24
C ILE A 314 9.89 2.47 13.41
N ALA A 315 10.05 1.55 12.48
CA ALA A 315 11.07 0.52 12.51
C ALA A 315 12.08 0.72 11.38
N LEU A 316 13.36 0.75 11.71
CA LEU A 316 14.41 0.90 10.70
C LEU A 316 15.73 0.27 11.19
N PRO A 317 16.56 -0.30 10.30
CA PRO A 317 17.95 -0.61 10.63
C PRO A 317 18.65 0.69 11.07
N SER A 318 19.48 0.63 12.11
CA SER A 318 20.20 1.81 12.58
C SER A 318 21.17 2.40 11.54
N THR A 319 21.62 1.56 10.59
CA THR A 319 22.57 1.94 9.55
C THR A 319 22.14 1.46 8.15
N ALA A 320 22.71 2.09 7.13
CA ALA A 320 22.61 1.71 5.73
C ALA A 320 24.00 1.56 5.11
N ALA A 321 24.05 1.17 3.82
CA ALA A 321 25.28 1.05 3.04
C ALA A 321 26.36 0.19 3.76
N LYS A 322 25.97 -0.97 4.28
CA LYS A 322 26.84 -1.89 5.03
C LYS A 322 27.49 -1.22 6.27
N GLY A 323 26.72 -0.50 7.04
CA GLY A 323 27.16 0.17 8.27
C GLY A 323 27.86 1.52 8.08
N LYS A 324 27.96 2.02 6.85
CA LYS A 324 28.69 3.27 6.57
C LYS A 324 27.88 4.54 6.81
N VAL A 325 26.55 4.44 6.83
CA VAL A 325 25.63 5.57 6.94
C VAL A 325 24.68 5.32 8.08
N SER A 326 24.62 6.23 9.07
CA SER A 326 23.59 6.19 10.11
C SER A 326 22.24 6.60 9.52
N ARG A 327 21.17 5.92 9.95
CA ARG A 327 19.80 6.31 9.67
C ARG A 327 19.18 7.12 10.81
N ILE A 328 19.85 7.16 11.97
CA ILE A 328 19.53 8.09 13.07
C ILE A 328 20.53 9.24 12.95
N VAL A 329 20.02 10.44 12.61
CA VAL A 329 20.86 11.57 12.20
C VAL A 329 20.57 12.81 13.06
N PRO A 330 21.52 13.74 13.22
CA PRO A 330 21.28 14.98 13.97
C PRO A 330 20.14 15.82 13.40
N SER A 331 20.06 15.91 12.07
CA SER A 331 18.96 16.51 11.29
C SER A 331 18.79 15.74 10.00
N LEU A 332 17.56 15.69 9.48
CA LEU A 332 17.28 15.06 8.18
C LEU A 332 18.17 15.69 7.09
N LYS A 333 18.48 14.92 6.06
CA LYS A 333 19.21 15.44 4.90
C LYS A 333 18.52 16.67 4.33
N ASN A 334 19.33 17.61 3.86
CA ASN A 334 18.79 18.80 3.19
C ASN A 334 17.90 18.41 2.01
N GLY A 335 16.66 18.93 1.99
CA GLY A 335 15.64 18.61 0.99
C GLY A 335 14.82 17.35 1.26
N ALA A 336 15.10 16.59 2.33
CA ALA A 336 14.29 15.43 2.72
C ALA A 336 12.90 15.86 3.21
N GLY A 337 11.87 15.12 2.78
CA GLY A 337 10.50 15.30 3.24
C GLY A 337 10.29 14.76 4.66
N VAL A 338 9.40 15.38 5.43
CA VAL A 338 8.95 14.87 6.72
C VAL A 338 7.62 14.15 6.51
N VAL A 339 7.63 12.83 6.52
CA VAL A 339 6.41 12.02 6.36
C VAL A 339 5.67 11.88 7.69
N THR A 340 6.40 11.60 8.79
CA THR A 340 5.83 11.59 10.14
C THR A 340 6.51 12.65 10.99
N THR A 341 5.70 13.56 11.54
CA THR A 341 6.22 14.65 12.36
C THR A 341 6.63 14.16 13.75
N ARG A 342 7.51 14.88 14.41
CA ARG A 342 7.94 14.60 15.80
C ARG A 342 6.80 14.53 16.82
N GLY A 343 5.68 15.18 16.54
CA GLY A 343 4.49 15.14 17.39
C GLY A 343 3.70 13.83 17.33
N HIS A 344 3.97 12.98 16.32
CA HIS A 344 3.26 11.72 16.08
C HIS A 344 4.15 10.48 16.31
N VAL A 345 5.46 10.66 16.47
CA VAL A 345 6.40 9.56 16.71
C VAL A 345 6.36 9.16 18.18
N HIS A 346 6.04 7.91 18.49
CA HIS A 346 6.02 7.37 19.85
C HIS A 346 7.08 6.28 20.05
N TRP A 347 7.13 5.30 19.14
CA TRP A 347 8.06 4.19 19.21
C TRP A 347 9.02 4.23 18.01
N VAL A 348 10.29 4.13 18.29
CA VAL A 348 11.34 3.95 17.28
C VAL A 348 12.08 2.67 17.63
N VAL A 349 12.12 1.71 16.70
CA VAL A 349 12.72 0.40 16.93
C VAL A 349 13.84 0.16 15.93
N THR A 350 14.99 -0.21 16.44
CA THR A 350 16.15 -0.67 15.67
C THR A 350 16.58 -2.05 16.13
N GLU A 351 17.62 -2.63 15.52
CA GLU A 351 18.25 -3.89 15.97
C GLU A 351 18.87 -3.82 17.37
N TYR A 352 18.99 -2.64 17.94
CA TYR A 352 19.55 -2.42 19.30
C TYR A 352 18.47 -2.19 20.38
N GLY A 353 17.24 -2.00 20.00
CA GLY A 353 16.10 -1.70 20.86
C GLY A 353 15.20 -0.65 20.28
#